data_d4ff8ca4d0873d80ca0144459497f0a4
#
_entry.id   d4ff8ca4d0873d80ca0144459497f0a4
#
_cell.length_a   1.000
_cell.length_b   1.000
_cell.length_c   1.000
_cell.angle_alpha   90.00
_cell.angle_beta   90.00
_cell.angle_gamma   90.00
#
_symmetry.space_group_name_H-M   'P 1'
#
loop_
_entity.id
_entity.type
_entity.pdbx_description
1 polymer ?
#
loop_
_entity_poly.entity_id
_entity_poly.type
_entity_poly.pdbx_seq_one_letter_code
_entity_poly.pdbx_strand_id
1 'polypeptide(L)'
;MLDSKFWANYFKVYDILNLLIPYQELLETICDELEIKPGERILEAGCGTGNLALKIKERGAKVVGLDNCKEALDIYRKKDPTAELVLADLTEKLPFPDNYFDKIASNNTLYAIPKEKQLATLKELYRILKSRGKIVLSNTKKSWKPIKIYIKGIKGNLRKEGIFLTVLKIMKLIIPTLKIFYYNYQIKKESQYYFYDFNEQKELLEQAGFKLVLDAKLVYAEQSILNSAFK
;
A
#
# COMPACT_ATOMS: atom_id res chain seq x y z
N MET A 1 -15.27 3.64 -13.99
CA MET A 1 -14.54 3.72 -12.70
C MET A 1 -15.23 2.80 -11.71
N LEU A 2 -14.48 1.95 -11.05
CA LEU A 2 -15.02 1.13 -9.96
C LEU A 2 -15.42 2.08 -8.81
N ASP A 3 -16.66 1.94 -8.36
CA ASP A 3 -17.26 2.86 -7.39
C ASP A 3 -16.82 2.57 -5.94
N SER A 4 -17.22 3.41 -5.00
CA SER A 4 -16.96 3.23 -3.57
C SER A 4 -17.51 1.91 -3.03
N LYS A 5 -18.65 1.42 -3.56
CA LYS A 5 -19.25 0.14 -3.19
C LYS A 5 -18.39 -1.06 -3.59
N PHE A 6 -17.71 -0.99 -4.75
CA PHE A 6 -16.75 -2.00 -5.14
C PHE A 6 -15.58 -2.07 -4.14
N TRP A 7 -14.97 -0.92 -3.84
CA TRP A 7 -13.86 -0.84 -2.91
C TRP A 7 -14.26 -1.25 -1.50
N ALA A 8 -15.43 -0.82 -1.03
CA ALA A 8 -15.97 -1.25 0.26
C ALA A 8 -16.08 -2.79 0.36
N ASN A 9 -16.55 -3.45 -0.69
CA ASN A 9 -16.66 -4.92 -0.71
C ASN A 9 -15.28 -5.60 -0.85
N TYR A 10 -14.34 -5.00 -1.59
CA TYR A 10 -12.96 -5.47 -1.68
C TYR A 10 -12.28 -5.44 -0.29
N PHE A 11 -12.40 -4.33 0.42
CA PHE A 11 -11.80 -4.17 1.74
C PHE A 11 -12.35 -5.10 2.83
N LYS A 12 -13.61 -5.56 2.71
CA LYS A 12 -14.17 -6.57 3.62
C LYS A 12 -13.41 -7.91 3.62
N VAL A 13 -12.71 -8.22 2.53
CA VAL A 13 -11.95 -9.47 2.39
C VAL A 13 -10.43 -9.23 2.35
N TYR A 14 -10.01 -7.97 2.31
CA TYR A 14 -8.60 -7.61 2.09
C TYR A 14 -7.68 -8.08 3.21
N ASP A 15 -8.14 -8.01 4.45
CA ASP A 15 -7.34 -8.34 5.65
C ASP A 15 -6.90 -9.80 5.71
N ILE A 16 -7.50 -10.68 4.91
CA ILE A 16 -7.07 -12.07 4.80
C ILE A 16 -5.63 -12.18 4.26
N LEU A 17 -5.14 -11.17 3.53
CA LEU A 17 -3.77 -11.11 3.04
C LEU A 17 -2.74 -11.13 4.18
N ASN A 18 -3.12 -10.68 5.38
CA ASN A 18 -2.27 -10.77 6.58
C ASN A 18 -1.90 -12.20 6.96
N LEU A 19 -2.61 -13.23 6.46
CA LEU A 19 -2.24 -14.63 6.64
C LEU A 19 -1.13 -15.10 5.68
N LEU A 20 -0.76 -14.29 4.69
CA LEU A 20 0.24 -14.60 3.69
C LEU A 20 1.60 -14.01 4.08
N ILE A 21 2.61 -14.87 4.25
CA ILE A 21 3.98 -14.43 4.56
C ILE A 21 4.49 -13.36 3.58
N PRO A 22 4.34 -13.47 2.25
CA PRO A 22 4.80 -12.43 1.33
C PRO A 22 4.17 -11.06 1.56
N TYR A 23 2.93 -11.00 2.08
CA TYR A 23 2.29 -9.73 2.42
C TYR A 23 2.89 -9.13 3.69
N GLN A 24 3.14 -9.94 4.71
CA GLN A 24 3.83 -9.48 5.91
C GLN A 24 5.25 -9.00 5.60
N GLU A 25 6.00 -9.75 4.78
CA GLU A 25 7.33 -9.36 4.30
C GLU A 25 7.31 -8.02 3.56
N LEU A 26 6.26 -7.77 2.74
CA LEU A 26 6.08 -6.48 2.05
C LEU A 26 5.92 -5.33 3.06
N LEU A 27 5.02 -5.49 4.04
CA LEU A 27 4.78 -4.44 5.04
C LEU A 27 6.03 -4.14 5.86
N GLU A 28 6.77 -5.18 6.29
CA GLU A 28 8.04 -5.02 7.00
C GLU A 28 9.08 -4.32 6.12
N THR A 29 9.20 -4.72 4.83
CA THR A 29 10.16 -4.09 3.90
C THR A 29 9.85 -2.60 3.72
N ILE A 30 8.57 -2.21 3.61
CA ILE A 30 8.20 -0.79 3.52
C ILE A 30 8.60 -0.05 4.81
N CYS A 31 8.35 -0.65 5.97
CA CYS A 31 8.74 -0.05 7.26
C CYS A 31 10.26 0.07 7.40
N ASP A 32 11.03 -0.91 6.94
CA ASP A 32 12.51 -0.87 6.95
C ASP A 32 13.03 0.22 6.01
N GLU A 33 12.48 0.32 4.80
CA GLU A 33 12.83 1.38 3.85
C GLU A 33 12.47 2.79 4.36
N LEU A 34 11.41 2.91 5.16
CA LEU A 34 11.07 4.18 5.79
C LEU A 34 12.09 4.61 6.85
N GLU A 35 12.87 3.68 7.43
CA GLU A 35 13.84 3.99 8.52
C GLU A 35 13.17 4.78 9.65
N ILE A 36 12.06 4.25 10.14
CA ILE A 36 11.15 4.93 11.08
C ILE A 36 11.87 5.23 12.40
N LYS A 37 11.75 6.48 12.86
CA LYS A 37 12.18 6.91 14.19
C LYS A 37 10.97 7.18 15.08
N PRO A 38 11.04 6.81 16.38
CA PRO A 38 9.94 7.11 17.31
C PRO A 38 9.58 8.59 17.32
N GLY A 39 8.28 8.87 17.33
CA GLY A 39 7.74 10.23 17.35
C GLY A 39 7.61 10.93 16.00
N GLU A 40 8.20 10.38 14.91
CA GLU A 40 8.00 10.92 13.57
C GLU A 40 6.53 10.89 13.16
N ARG A 41 6.10 11.92 12.43
CA ARG A 41 4.76 12.00 11.83
C ARG A 41 4.80 11.44 10.42
N ILE A 42 4.09 10.34 10.20
CA ILE A 42 4.10 9.61 8.93
C ILE A 42 2.69 9.57 8.35
N LEU A 43 2.55 9.92 7.07
CA LEU A 43 1.32 9.73 6.31
C LEU A 43 1.35 8.34 5.65
N GLU A 44 0.29 7.55 5.84
CA GLU A 44 -0.03 6.47 4.90
C GLU A 44 -1.07 6.98 3.89
N ALA A 45 -0.62 7.22 2.65
CA ALA A 45 -1.45 7.70 1.56
C ALA A 45 -2.13 6.52 0.84
N GLY A 46 -3.46 6.43 0.97
CA GLY A 46 -4.26 5.27 0.58
C GLY A 46 -4.15 4.12 1.59
N CYS A 47 -4.47 4.41 2.84
CA CYS A 47 -4.25 3.49 3.95
C CYS A 47 -5.20 2.27 3.97
N GLY A 48 -6.31 2.32 3.24
CA GLY A 48 -7.29 1.25 3.23
C GLY A 48 -7.71 0.85 4.65
N THR A 49 -7.54 -0.43 4.97
CA THR A 49 -7.88 -0.98 6.29
C THR A 49 -6.78 -0.82 7.35
N GLY A 50 -5.71 -0.05 7.06
CA GLY A 50 -4.66 0.34 8.01
C GLY A 50 -3.60 -0.74 8.31
N ASN A 51 -3.45 -1.76 7.47
CA ASN A 51 -2.50 -2.84 7.75
C ASN A 51 -1.05 -2.35 7.84
N LEU A 52 -0.64 -1.46 6.92
CA LEU A 52 0.70 -0.86 6.94
C LEU A 52 0.81 0.20 8.05
N ALA A 53 -0.22 1.04 8.22
CA ALA A 53 -0.24 2.06 9.28
C ALA A 53 -0.04 1.48 10.67
N LEU A 54 -0.68 0.34 10.97
CA LEU A 54 -0.50 -0.37 12.24
C LEU A 54 0.97 -0.81 12.42
N LYS A 55 1.61 -1.32 11.38
CA LYS A 55 3.03 -1.70 11.40
C LYS A 55 3.96 -0.49 11.61
N ILE A 56 3.66 0.63 10.96
CA ILE A 56 4.39 1.88 11.16
C ILE A 56 4.23 2.37 12.61
N LYS A 57 3.02 2.31 13.15
CA LYS A 57 2.71 2.67 14.54
C LYS A 57 3.43 1.79 15.57
N GLU A 58 3.53 0.47 15.31
CA GLU A 58 4.29 -0.48 16.14
C GLU A 58 5.77 -0.08 16.29
N ARG A 59 6.32 0.66 15.31
CA ARG A 59 7.69 1.19 15.35
C ARG A 59 7.81 2.56 16.05
N GLY A 60 6.74 3.04 16.67
CA GLY A 60 6.73 4.25 17.50
C GLY A 60 6.43 5.55 16.76
N ALA A 61 6.03 5.53 15.49
CA ALA A 61 5.62 6.72 14.76
C ALA A 61 4.18 7.17 15.11
N LYS A 62 3.91 8.46 14.88
CA LYS A 62 2.57 9.02 14.84
C LYS A 62 2.06 8.92 13.40
N VAL A 63 1.02 8.10 13.19
CA VAL A 63 0.54 7.79 11.84
C VAL A 63 -0.77 8.50 11.57
N VAL A 64 -0.84 9.18 10.43
CA VAL A 64 -2.08 9.65 9.82
C VAL A 64 -2.43 8.73 8.65
N GLY A 65 -3.59 8.09 8.71
CA GLY A 65 -4.12 7.27 7.61
C GLY A 65 -5.06 8.10 6.75
N LEU A 66 -4.82 8.19 5.44
CA LEU A 66 -5.69 8.86 4.49
C LEU A 66 -6.19 7.89 3.43
N ASP A 67 -7.49 7.88 3.19
CA ASP A 67 -8.14 7.11 2.13
C ASP A 67 -9.44 7.79 1.70
N ASN A 68 -9.91 7.53 0.48
CA ASN A 68 -11.19 8.03 -0.02
C ASN A 68 -12.35 7.03 0.19
N CYS A 69 -12.08 5.84 0.71
CA CYS A 69 -13.08 4.83 1.03
C CYS A 69 -13.43 4.86 2.52
N LYS A 70 -14.59 5.45 2.84
CA LYS A 70 -15.07 5.55 4.24
C LYS A 70 -15.15 4.18 4.92
N GLU A 71 -15.64 3.17 4.23
CA GLU A 71 -15.78 1.80 4.77
C GLU A 71 -14.43 1.18 5.12
N ALA A 72 -13.38 1.49 4.36
CA ALA A 72 -12.03 1.05 4.69
C ALA A 72 -11.53 1.71 5.98
N LEU A 73 -11.73 3.03 6.10
CA LEU A 73 -11.40 3.79 7.31
C LEU A 73 -12.21 3.30 8.53
N ASP A 74 -13.47 2.93 8.36
CA ASP A 74 -14.30 2.35 9.42
C ASP A 74 -13.75 0.99 9.90
N ILE A 75 -13.20 0.17 8.98
CA ILE A 75 -12.50 -1.08 9.34
C ILE A 75 -11.20 -0.76 10.10
N TYR A 76 -10.43 0.21 9.62
CA TYR A 76 -9.21 0.63 10.31
C TYR A 76 -9.52 1.16 11.72
N ARG A 77 -10.53 2.02 11.88
CA ARG A 77 -10.97 2.54 13.18
C ARG A 77 -11.35 1.43 14.17
N LYS A 78 -11.93 0.33 13.69
CA LYS A 78 -12.23 -0.84 14.55
C LYS A 78 -10.98 -1.56 15.03
N LYS A 79 -9.90 -1.56 14.24
CA LYS A 79 -8.61 -2.17 14.63
C LYS A 79 -7.84 -1.27 15.59
N ASP A 80 -7.92 0.05 15.38
CA ASP A 80 -7.27 1.06 16.19
C ASP A 80 -8.22 2.24 16.46
N PRO A 81 -8.94 2.23 17.58
CA PRO A 81 -9.85 3.33 17.95
C PRO A 81 -9.16 4.69 18.08
N THR A 82 -7.83 4.71 18.28
CA THR A 82 -7.03 5.93 18.44
C THR A 82 -6.40 6.42 17.14
N ALA A 83 -6.63 5.74 16.00
CA ALA A 83 -6.03 6.11 14.72
C ALA A 83 -6.46 7.52 14.28
N GLU A 84 -5.52 8.32 13.80
CA GLU A 84 -5.78 9.60 13.14
C GLU A 84 -6.12 9.31 11.68
N LEU A 85 -7.39 9.50 11.26
CA LEU A 85 -7.90 9.14 9.96
C LEU A 85 -8.48 10.35 9.22
N VAL A 86 -8.13 10.47 7.95
CA VAL A 86 -8.59 11.55 7.07
C VAL A 86 -9.28 10.94 5.85
N LEU A 87 -10.56 11.27 5.68
CA LEU A 87 -11.32 10.92 4.47
C LEU A 87 -11.04 11.99 3.41
N ALA A 88 -10.21 11.67 2.41
CA ALA A 88 -9.85 12.60 1.34
C ALA A 88 -9.43 11.85 0.07
N ASP A 89 -9.55 12.53 -1.07
CA ASP A 89 -9.10 12.03 -2.37
C ASP A 89 -7.67 12.51 -2.64
N LEU A 90 -6.76 11.57 -2.90
CA LEU A 90 -5.36 11.85 -3.24
C LEU A 90 -5.19 12.63 -4.55
N THR A 91 -6.20 12.69 -5.38
CA THR A 91 -6.19 13.43 -6.64
C THR A 91 -6.54 14.91 -6.48
N GLU A 92 -6.90 15.31 -5.26
CA GLU A 92 -7.28 16.69 -4.90
C GLU A 92 -6.23 17.30 -3.96
N LYS A 93 -6.38 18.62 -3.68
CA LYS A 93 -5.52 19.28 -2.68
C LYS A 93 -5.77 18.69 -1.30
N LEU A 94 -4.71 18.19 -0.66
CA LEU A 94 -4.82 17.55 0.65
C LEU A 94 -4.92 18.57 1.79
N PRO A 95 -5.67 18.25 2.87
CA PRO A 95 -5.93 19.18 3.98
C PRO A 95 -4.73 19.26 4.97
N PHE A 96 -3.52 19.32 4.42
CA PHE A 96 -2.30 19.44 5.21
C PHE A 96 -1.46 20.64 4.73
N PRO A 97 -0.76 21.33 5.64
CA PRO A 97 0.17 22.39 5.26
C PRO A 97 1.40 21.82 4.54
N ASP A 98 2.15 22.70 3.90
CA ASP A 98 3.45 22.37 3.30
C ASP A 98 4.42 21.86 4.38
N ASN A 99 5.28 20.89 4.02
CA ASN A 99 6.32 20.36 4.91
C ASN A 99 5.79 19.86 6.27
N TYR A 100 4.71 19.10 6.25
CA TYR A 100 4.01 18.65 7.46
C TYR A 100 4.48 17.26 7.95
N PHE A 101 4.69 16.31 7.05
CA PHE A 101 5.07 14.93 7.37
C PHE A 101 6.58 14.72 7.29
N ASP A 102 7.13 13.97 8.23
CA ASP A 102 8.53 13.54 8.20
C ASP A 102 8.75 12.51 7.10
N LYS A 103 7.76 11.62 6.92
CA LYS A 103 7.79 10.55 5.91
C LYS A 103 6.40 10.28 5.35
N ILE A 104 6.38 9.67 4.15
CA ILE A 104 5.15 9.23 3.49
C ILE A 104 5.33 7.79 3.04
N ALA A 105 4.34 6.95 3.32
CA ALA A 105 4.21 5.61 2.77
C ALA A 105 2.99 5.51 1.88
N SER A 106 3.07 4.75 0.79
CA SER A 106 1.91 4.39 -0.01
C SER A 106 2.09 2.99 -0.59
N ASN A 107 1.12 2.12 -0.34
CA ASN A 107 1.19 0.73 -0.76
C ASN A 107 -0.02 0.34 -1.61
N ASN A 108 0.21 -0.02 -2.85
CA ASN A 108 -0.83 -0.43 -3.80
C ASN A 108 -1.96 0.59 -3.96
N THR A 109 -1.63 1.88 -4.06
CA THR A 109 -2.60 2.98 -4.17
C THR A 109 -2.46 3.73 -5.49
N LEU A 110 -1.22 4.10 -5.86
CA LEU A 110 -0.99 4.97 -7.01
C LEU A 110 -1.48 4.36 -8.32
N TYR A 111 -1.41 3.04 -8.50
CA TYR A 111 -1.94 2.36 -9.68
C TYR A 111 -3.45 2.51 -9.84
N ALA A 112 -4.19 2.77 -8.75
CA ALA A 112 -5.64 2.96 -8.74
C ALA A 112 -6.06 4.40 -9.08
N ILE A 113 -5.10 5.33 -9.13
CA ILE A 113 -5.30 6.72 -9.56
C ILE A 113 -5.17 6.79 -11.08
N PRO A 114 -6.07 7.50 -11.80
CA PRO A 114 -5.96 7.69 -13.24
C PRO A 114 -4.57 8.21 -13.64
N LYS A 115 -4.00 7.66 -14.71
CA LYS A 115 -2.59 7.93 -15.11
C LYS A 115 -2.29 9.43 -15.23
N GLU A 116 -3.22 10.18 -15.82
CA GLU A 116 -3.11 11.62 -16.01
C GLU A 116 -3.08 12.43 -14.69
N LYS A 117 -3.59 11.86 -13.60
CA LYS A 117 -3.60 12.51 -12.28
C LYS A 117 -2.41 12.10 -11.38
N GLN A 118 -1.70 11.01 -11.70
CA GLN A 118 -0.65 10.46 -10.84
C GLN A 118 0.49 11.45 -10.57
N LEU A 119 0.94 12.17 -11.60
CA LEU A 119 2.01 13.16 -11.43
C LEU A 119 1.57 14.31 -10.51
N ALA A 120 0.34 14.81 -10.65
CA ALA A 120 -0.22 15.84 -9.77
C ALA A 120 -0.34 15.34 -8.34
N THR A 121 -0.79 14.09 -8.13
CA THR A 121 -0.84 13.44 -6.83
C THR A 121 0.55 13.38 -6.19
N LEU A 122 1.57 12.95 -6.91
CA LEU A 122 2.93 12.89 -6.37
C LEU A 122 3.50 14.28 -6.04
N LYS A 123 3.19 15.31 -6.83
CA LYS A 123 3.55 16.71 -6.52
C LYS A 123 2.85 17.20 -5.24
N GLU A 124 1.61 16.79 -5.00
CA GLU A 124 0.91 17.13 -3.76
C GLU A 124 1.51 16.40 -2.55
N LEU A 125 1.87 15.12 -2.69
CA LEU A 125 2.62 14.39 -1.66
C LEU A 125 3.99 15.03 -1.41
N TYR A 126 4.68 15.48 -2.46
CA TYR A 126 5.93 16.23 -2.33
C TYR A 126 5.73 17.55 -1.56
N ARG A 127 4.65 18.30 -1.82
CA ARG A 127 4.33 19.55 -1.11
C ARG A 127 4.25 19.34 0.40
N ILE A 128 3.50 18.33 0.84
CA ILE A 128 3.25 18.08 2.27
C ILE A 128 4.38 17.34 2.97
N LEU A 129 5.33 16.75 2.25
CA LEU A 129 6.53 16.11 2.80
C LEU A 129 7.53 17.20 3.22
N LYS A 130 8.16 17.06 4.38
CA LYS A 130 9.21 17.97 4.85
C LYS A 130 10.45 17.92 3.95
N SER A 131 11.22 19.00 3.93
CA SER A 131 12.57 19.00 3.33
C SER A 131 13.41 17.90 3.97
N ARG A 132 14.11 17.11 3.14
CA ARG A 132 14.84 15.88 3.51
C ARG A 132 13.93 14.75 4.01
N GLY A 133 12.62 14.89 3.89
CA GLY A 133 11.66 13.82 4.17
C GLY A 133 11.76 12.69 3.13
N LYS A 134 11.36 11.49 3.52
CA LYS A 134 11.44 10.28 2.67
C LYS A 134 10.03 9.80 2.29
N ILE A 135 9.85 9.45 1.03
CA ILE A 135 8.67 8.75 0.55
C ILE A 135 9.03 7.32 0.16
N VAL A 136 8.17 6.36 0.50
CA VAL A 136 8.27 4.97 0.07
C VAL A 136 6.98 4.56 -0.61
N LEU A 137 7.09 4.17 -1.88
CA LEU A 137 5.97 3.73 -2.70
C LEU A 137 6.13 2.26 -3.08
N SER A 138 5.08 1.48 -2.93
CA SER A 138 4.99 0.13 -3.48
C SER A 138 3.74 -0.01 -4.32
N ASN A 139 3.88 -0.45 -5.56
CA ASN A 139 2.75 -0.66 -6.46
C ASN A 139 2.90 -1.97 -7.24
N THR A 140 1.77 -2.57 -7.57
CA THR A 140 1.70 -3.79 -8.36
C THR A 140 2.29 -3.56 -9.77
N LYS A 141 3.18 -4.45 -10.21
CA LYS A 141 3.78 -4.37 -11.55
C LYS A 141 2.84 -4.87 -12.64
N LYS A 142 3.04 -4.39 -13.88
CA LYS A 142 2.22 -4.72 -15.06
C LYS A 142 2.12 -6.23 -15.33
N SER A 143 3.22 -6.95 -15.17
CA SER A 143 3.30 -8.39 -15.40
C SER A 143 2.97 -9.26 -14.17
N TRP A 144 2.28 -8.71 -13.15
CA TRP A 144 2.00 -9.43 -11.92
C TRP A 144 1.10 -10.65 -12.10
N LYS A 145 1.38 -11.69 -11.33
CA LYS A 145 0.65 -12.95 -11.32
C LYS A 145 0.27 -13.29 -9.88
N PRO A 146 -0.97 -13.03 -9.43
CA PRO A 146 -1.39 -13.20 -8.03
C PRO A 146 -1.08 -14.59 -7.48
N ILE A 147 -1.22 -15.63 -8.30
CA ILE A 147 -0.96 -17.01 -7.89
C ILE A 147 0.44 -17.23 -7.32
N LYS A 148 1.46 -16.48 -7.78
CA LYS A 148 2.83 -16.58 -7.25
C LYS A 148 2.91 -16.17 -5.77
N ILE A 149 2.09 -15.18 -5.36
CA ILE A 149 2.01 -14.72 -3.98
C ILE A 149 1.51 -15.85 -3.08
N TYR A 150 0.42 -16.51 -3.50
CA TYR A 150 -0.16 -17.61 -2.74
C TYR A 150 0.76 -18.83 -2.68
N ILE A 151 1.39 -19.21 -3.81
CA ILE A 151 2.37 -20.32 -3.82
C ILE A 151 3.53 -20.04 -2.88
N LYS A 152 4.12 -18.82 -2.93
CA LYS A 152 5.22 -18.44 -2.01
C LYS A 152 4.72 -18.40 -0.56
N GLY A 153 3.49 -17.91 -0.33
CA GLY A 153 2.87 -17.89 0.99
C GLY A 153 2.67 -19.29 1.57
N ILE A 154 2.11 -20.22 0.82
CA ILE A 154 1.92 -21.62 1.25
C ILE A 154 3.26 -22.28 1.56
N LYS A 155 4.27 -22.16 0.66
CA LYS A 155 5.60 -22.69 0.88
C LYS A 155 6.27 -22.10 2.13
N GLY A 156 6.10 -20.81 2.36
CA GLY A 156 6.61 -20.12 3.55
C GLY A 156 5.94 -20.61 4.84
N ASN A 157 4.62 -20.73 4.83
CA ASN A 157 3.85 -21.22 5.97
C ASN A 157 4.22 -22.67 6.30
N LEU A 158 4.36 -23.54 5.29
CA LEU A 158 4.79 -24.94 5.48
C LEU A 158 6.14 -25.03 6.20
N ARG A 159 7.09 -24.16 5.82
CA ARG A 159 8.44 -24.14 6.45
C ARG A 159 8.41 -23.58 7.87
N LYS A 160 7.60 -22.56 8.12
CA LYS A 160 7.59 -21.80 9.38
C LYS A 160 6.69 -22.42 10.45
N GLU A 161 5.56 -22.96 10.06
CA GLU A 161 4.46 -23.32 10.96
C GLU A 161 4.06 -24.82 10.85
N GLY A 162 4.61 -25.52 9.87
CA GLY A 162 4.30 -26.92 9.61
C GLY A 162 3.00 -27.14 8.83
N ILE A 163 2.71 -28.42 8.50
CA ILE A 163 1.62 -28.78 7.60
C ILE A 163 0.24 -28.50 8.18
N PHE A 164 0.05 -28.82 9.47
CA PHE A 164 -1.28 -28.72 10.10
C PHE A 164 -1.80 -27.28 10.11
N LEU A 165 -1.01 -26.32 10.61
CA LEU A 165 -1.39 -24.91 10.64
C LEU A 165 -1.52 -24.32 9.23
N THR A 166 -0.69 -24.76 8.29
CA THR A 166 -0.79 -24.33 6.89
C THR A 166 -2.11 -24.76 6.26
N VAL A 167 -2.55 -26.01 6.49
CA VAL A 167 -3.84 -26.51 6.00
C VAL A 167 -5.01 -25.70 6.58
N LEU A 168 -4.98 -25.42 7.89
CA LEU A 168 -6.01 -24.58 8.51
C LEU A 168 -6.06 -23.15 7.91
N LYS A 169 -4.90 -22.57 7.62
CA LYS A 169 -4.82 -21.26 6.93
C LYS A 169 -5.36 -21.34 5.50
N ILE A 170 -5.01 -22.38 4.75
CA ILE A 170 -5.52 -22.58 3.38
C ILE A 170 -7.05 -22.67 3.41
N MET A 171 -7.65 -23.43 4.31
CA MET A 171 -9.10 -23.52 4.44
C MET A 171 -9.76 -22.14 4.67
N LYS A 172 -9.17 -21.30 5.54
CA LYS A 172 -9.64 -19.93 5.78
C LYS A 172 -9.45 -19.02 4.55
N LEU A 173 -8.43 -19.28 3.74
CA LEU A 173 -8.07 -18.46 2.58
C LEU A 173 -8.93 -18.75 1.34
N ILE A 174 -9.56 -19.92 1.18
CA ILE A 174 -10.21 -20.34 -0.06
C ILE A 174 -11.25 -19.30 -0.53
N ILE A 175 -12.29 -19.05 0.27
CA ILE A 175 -13.39 -18.16 -0.13
C ILE A 175 -12.91 -16.69 -0.28
N PRO A 176 -12.18 -16.10 0.68
CA PRO A 176 -11.66 -14.75 0.49
C PRO A 176 -10.73 -14.60 -0.71
N THR A 177 -9.88 -15.60 -0.97
CA THR A 177 -8.99 -15.60 -2.14
C THR A 177 -9.75 -15.57 -3.45
N LEU A 178 -10.80 -16.40 -3.59
CA LEU A 178 -11.65 -16.38 -4.79
C LEU A 178 -12.28 -15.00 -5.00
N LYS A 179 -12.75 -14.34 -3.93
CA LYS A 179 -13.28 -12.98 -4.00
C LYS A 179 -12.20 -11.98 -4.40
N ILE A 180 -11.00 -12.06 -3.82
CA ILE A 180 -9.86 -11.19 -4.19
C ILE A 180 -9.48 -11.41 -5.66
N PHE A 181 -9.45 -12.64 -6.17
CA PHE A 181 -9.20 -12.91 -7.58
C PHE A 181 -10.27 -12.28 -8.48
N TYR A 182 -11.54 -12.39 -8.09
CA TYR A 182 -12.63 -11.74 -8.81
C TYR A 182 -12.46 -10.22 -8.85
N TYR A 183 -12.20 -9.57 -7.71
CA TYR A 183 -11.97 -8.12 -7.66
C TYR A 183 -10.73 -7.70 -8.45
N ASN A 184 -9.63 -8.42 -8.32
CA ASN A 184 -8.42 -8.17 -9.09
C ASN A 184 -8.62 -8.33 -10.60
N TYR A 185 -9.47 -9.27 -11.02
CA TYR A 185 -9.85 -9.41 -12.42
C TYR A 185 -10.63 -8.17 -12.91
N GLN A 186 -11.59 -7.67 -12.10
CA GLN A 186 -12.31 -6.45 -12.44
C GLN A 186 -11.37 -5.23 -12.52
N ILE A 187 -10.47 -5.07 -11.56
CA ILE A 187 -9.45 -4.00 -11.59
C ILE A 187 -8.62 -4.08 -12.87
N LYS A 188 -8.16 -5.27 -13.27
CA LYS A 188 -7.37 -5.45 -14.50
C LYS A 188 -8.14 -5.12 -15.78
N LYS A 189 -9.45 -5.26 -15.78
CA LYS A 189 -10.30 -5.02 -16.93
C LYS A 189 -10.56 -3.53 -17.19
N GLU A 190 -10.42 -2.71 -16.17
CA GLU A 190 -10.61 -1.27 -16.25
C GLU A 190 -9.37 -0.58 -16.77
N SER A 191 -9.49 0.11 -17.92
CA SER A 191 -8.39 0.78 -18.61
C SER A 191 -7.78 1.96 -17.85
N GLN A 192 -8.48 2.48 -16.83
CA GLN A 192 -8.02 3.62 -16.04
C GLN A 192 -6.96 3.25 -15.01
N TYR A 193 -6.84 1.96 -14.60
CA TYR A 193 -5.82 1.52 -13.65
C TYR A 193 -4.51 1.26 -14.37
N TYR A 194 -3.44 1.90 -13.87
CA TYR A 194 -2.15 1.85 -14.52
C TYR A 194 -1.13 1.08 -13.69
N PHE A 195 -0.78 -0.09 -14.18
CA PHE A 195 0.26 -0.93 -13.59
C PHE A 195 1.62 -0.58 -14.19
N TYR A 196 2.65 -0.50 -13.37
CA TYR A 196 3.97 0.01 -13.72
C TYR A 196 4.89 -1.06 -14.34
N ASP A 197 5.68 -0.67 -15.32
CA ASP A 197 6.92 -1.34 -15.67
C ASP A 197 8.02 -0.92 -14.68
N PHE A 198 9.16 -1.65 -14.68
CA PHE A 198 10.13 -1.60 -13.57
C PHE A 198 10.68 -0.19 -13.25
N ASN A 199 10.91 0.64 -14.26
CA ASN A 199 11.51 1.98 -14.08
C ASN A 199 10.48 3.13 -14.07
N GLU A 200 9.26 2.90 -14.55
CA GLU A 200 8.27 3.97 -14.72
C GLU A 200 7.91 4.69 -13.42
N GLN A 201 7.85 3.96 -12.30
CA GLN A 201 7.55 4.57 -11.00
C GLN A 201 8.69 5.48 -10.53
N LYS A 202 9.95 5.12 -10.81
CA LYS A 202 11.13 5.95 -10.54
C LYS A 202 11.07 7.25 -11.33
N GLU A 203 10.86 7.15 -12.65
CA GLU A 203 10.75 8.30 -13.54
C GLU A 203 9.63 9.27 -13.11
N LEU A 204 8.50 8.73 -12.67
CA LEU A 204 7.38 9.53 -12.21
C LEU A 204 7.70 10.29 -10.90
N LEU A 205 8.44 9.67 -9.98
CA LEU A 205 8.95 10.33 -8.76
C LEU A 205 9.93 11.47 -9.12
N GLU A 206 10.84 11.25 -10.04
CA GLU A 206 11.80 12.27 -10.51
C GLU A 206 11.06 13.46 -11.15
N GLN A 207 10.05 13.20 -12.00
CA GLN A 207 9.21 14.24 -12.60
C GLN A 207 8.38 15.02 -11.57
N ALA A 208 8.03 14.40 -10.45
CA ALA A 208 7.32 15.07 -9.35
C ALA A 208 8.24 15.97 -8.51
N GLY A 209 9.56 15.91 -8.73
CA GLY A 209 10.58 16.75 -8.06
C GLY A 209 11.33 16.04 -6.94
N PHE A 210 11.06 14.75 -6.69
CA PHE A 210 11.83 13.97 -5.72
C PHE A 210 13.27 13.78 -6.20
N LYS A 211 14.20 13.78 -5.25
CA LYS A 211 15.65 13.61 -5.48
C LYS A 211 16.09 12.27 -4.88
N LEU A 212 17.30 11.85 -5.24
CA LEU A 212 17.88 10.61 -4.73
C LEU A 212 16.88 9.45 -4.80
N VAL A 213 16.19 9.31 -5.96
CA VAL A 213 15.26 8.20 -6.17
C VAL A 213 16.07 6.92 -6.28
N LEU A 214 15.92 6.04 -5.28
CA LEU A 214 16.66 4.79 -5.23
C LEU A 214 16.12 3.81 -6.29
N ASP A 215 16.98 2.90 -6.71
CA ASP A 215 16.62 1.89 -7.69
C ASP A 215 15.48 1.01 -7.17
N ALA A 216 14.62 0.62 -8.11
CA ALA A 216 13.45 -0.17 -7.80
C ALA A 216 13.82 -1.55 -7.24
N LYS A 217 13.12 -1.96 -6.19
CA LYS A 217 13.20 -3.31 -5.61
C LYS A 217 11.94 -4.10 -5.96
N LEU A 218 12.12 -5.38 -6.30
CA LEU A 218 10.99 -6.30 -6.43
C LEU A 218 10.62 -6.85 -5.07
N VAL A 219 9.39 -6.62 -4.66
CA VAL A 219 8.82 -7.05 -3.38
C VAL A 219 7.55 -7.87 -3.59
N TYR A 220 6.91 -8.34 -2.51
CA TYR A 220 5.65 -9.06 -2.55
C TYR A 220 5.71 -10.29 -3.50
N ALA A 221 6.65 -11.19 -3.23
CA ALA A 221 6.93 -12.34 -4.12
C ALA A 221 7.27 -11.90 -5.57
N GLU A 222 8.00 -10.80 -5.72
CA GLU A 222 8.36 -10.19 -7.02
C GLU A 222 7.14 -9.70 -7.85
N GLN A 223 6.02 -9.42 -7.21
CA GLN A 223 4.81 -8.97 -7.90
C GLN A 223 4.55 -7.46 -7.75
N SER A 224 5.32 -6.77 -6.93
CA SER A 224 5.26 -5.31 -6.76
C SER A 224 6.65 -4.68 -6.90
N ILE A 225 6.64 -3.42 -7.31
CA ILE A 225 7.81 -2.55 -7.44
C ILE A 225 7.79 -1.60 -6.25
N LEU A 226 8.90 -1.49 -5.55
CA LEU A 226 9.09 -0.56 -4.44
C LEU A 226 10.21 0.41 -4.78
N ASN A 227 9.93 1.70 -4.65
CA ASN A 227 10.93 2.78 -4.71
C ASN A 227 10.88 3.61 -3.44
N SER A 228 12.01 4.14 -3.05
CA SER A 228 12.12 5.19 -2.06
C SER A 228 12.83 6.42 -2.64
N ALA A 229 12.44 7.61 -2.19
CA ALA A 229 12.96 8.88 -2.66
C ALA A 229 12.93 9.94 -1.56
N PHE A 230 13.66 11.03 -1.75
CA PHE A 230 13.75 12.13 -0.81
C PHE A 230 13.26 13.45 -1.45
N LYS A 231 12.74 14.34 -0.60
CA LYS A 231 12.47 15.72 -0.98
C LYS A 231 13.71 16.58 -0.91
#